data_bc3f445faa6623618b4ac3f0e492a753
#
_entry.id   bc3f445faa6623618b4ac3f0e492a753
#
_cell.length_a   1.000
_cell.length_b   1.000
_cell.length_c   1.000
_cell.angle_alpha   90.00
_cell.angle_beta   90.00
_cell.angle_gamma   90.00
#
_symmetry.space_group_name_H-M   'P 1'
#
loop_
_entity.id
_entity.type
_entity.pdbx_description
1 polymer ?
#
loop_
_entity_poly.entity_id
_entity_poly.type
_entity_poly.pdbx_seq_one_letter_code
_entity_poly.pdbx_strand_id
1 'polypeptide(L)'
;MTIFNVFSLLGGLALFLFGMDIMGKALEKQAGGQLQKILSKLTDNPLKGFFLGLCVTAVIQSSSATTVMVVGFVNSGIMELHQAIGVIMGSNVGTTVTSWILSLSGLQGDSLLVQLLKPTSFSPVLAFIGILLYMCKSEKKKGVGTILIGFAVLMTGMTTMSNAVLPLQNEAWFTSLFTRFSNPLLGVLVGALVTGIIQSSSASVGILQALSATGVITYGSAIPIIMGQNIGTCVTALLSSVGANKNARRAAMVHLYFNIIGVSIFLFGFYGLNAVCHFAFVNTTIEAWGIAIVHSVFNILATVILLPFATGLEKLAILTIPDSPEKEEFALLDDRLLNTPAVAVERARAATAEMAELARVGVVQAMSLTHKWDDSLAQKVREEEEKVDKYEDALGTYLVKLSSREMSHADSQSVNTLLHTISDFERISCLLYTSPSPRDLSTSR
;
A
#
# COMPACT_ATOMS: atom_id res chain seq x y z
N MET A 1 -2.48 22.77 29.75
CA MET A 1 -2.98 21.44 29.39
C MET A 1 -3.08 20.55 30.64
N THR A 2 -4.22 19.91 30.88
CA THR A 2 -4.41 18.98 32.02
C THR A 2 -4.07 17.53 31.60
N ILE A 3 -3.84 16.63 32.59
CA ILE A 3 -3.62 15.20 32.32
C ILE A 3 -4.83 14.57 31.59
N PHE A 4 -6.04 15.06 31.85
CA PHE A 4 -7.27 14.62 31.19
C PHE A 4 -7.31 14.96 29.71
N ASN A 5 -6.73 16.11 29.32
CA ASN A 5 -6.58 16.46 27.89
C ASN A 5 -5.62 15.50 27.19
N VAL A 6 -4.55 15.05 27.89
CA VAL A 6 -3.62 14.05 27.35
C VAL A 6 -4.34 12.71 27.14
N PHE A 7 -5.13 12.27 28.12
CA PHE A 7 -5.92 11.03 27.97
C PHE A 7 -6.93 11.15 26.84
N SER A 8 -7.62 12.30 26.72
CA SER A 8 -8.55 12.54 25.62
C SER A 8 -7.85 12.57 24.27
N LEU A 9 -6.64 13.13 24.18
CA LEU A 9 -5.84 13.15 22.98
C LEU A 9 -5.44 11.72 22.57
N LEU A 10 -4.93 10.92 23.49
CA LEU A 10 -4.56 9.52 23.26
C LEU A 10 -5.76 8.67 22.86
N GLY A 11 -6.89 8.84 23.56
CA GLY A 11 -8.15 8.16 23.23
C GLY A 11 -8.70 8.57 21.86
N GLY A 12 -8.67 9.87 21.55
CA GLY A 12 -9.06 10.39 20.25
C GLY A 12 -8.17 9.85 19.13
N LEU A 13 -6.85 9.81 19.34
CA LEU A 13 -5.89 9.23 18.39
C LEU A 13 -6.15 7.74 18.17
N ALA A 14 -6.40 6.99 19.24
CA ALA A 14 -6.71 5.57 19.13
C ALA A 14 -8.00 5.32 18.32
N LEU A 15 -9.08 6.07 18.58
CA LEU A 15 -10.32 6.00 17.81
C LEU A 15 -10.11 6.40 16.35
N PHE A 16 -9.34 7.46 16.11
CA PHE A 16 -9.02 7.93 14.77
C PHE A 16 -8.27 6.86 13.95
N LEU A 17 -7.20 6.29 14.52
CA LEU A 17 -6.41 5.23 13.86
C LEU A 17 -7.23 3.96 13.64
N PHE A 18 -8.02 3.56 14.62
CA PHE A 18 -8.88 2.40 14.53
C PHE A 18 -9.99 2.57 13.47
N GLY A 19 -10.66 3.72 13.46
CA GLY A 19 -11.67 4.04 12.46
C GLY A 19 -11.10 4.06 11.04
N MET A 20 -9.90 4.60 10.87
CA MET A 20 -9.18 4.62 9.60
C MET A 20 -8.81 3.21 9.13
N ASP A 21 -8.29 2.36 10.03
CA ASP A 21 -7.91 0.98 9.72
C ASP A 21 -9.12 0.12 9.32
N ILE A 22 -10.19 0.17 10.12
CA ILE A 22 -11.43 -0.58 9.82
C ILE A 22 -12.05 -0.11 8.50
N MET A 23 -12.17 1.20 8.30
CA MET A 23 -12.73 1.76 7.07
C MET A 23 -11.89 1.37 5.86
N GLY A 24 -10.56 1.50 5.96
CA GLY A 24 -9.62 1.16 4.89
C GLY A 24 -9.71 -0.32 4.51
N LYS A 25 -9.65 -1.24 5.47
CA LYS A 25 -9.78 -2.69 5.24
C LYS A 25 -11.14 -3.06 4.62
N ALA A 26 -12.22 -2.43 5.08
CA ALA A 26 -13.55 -2.67 4.52
C ALA A 26 -13.68 -2.15 3.09
N LEU A 27 -13.11 -0.98 2.77
CA LEU A 27 -13.03 -0.43 1.41
C LEU A 27 -12.20 -1.35 0.50
N GLU A 28 -11.03 -1.80 0.95
CA GLU A 28 -10.18 -2.74 0.23
C GLU A 28 -10.91 -4.05 -0.07
N LYS A 29 -11.59 -4.64 0.92
CA LYS A 29 -12.38 -5.86 0.77
C LYS A 29 -13.56 -5.67 -0.21
N GLN A 30 -14.24 -4.52 -0.18
CA GLN A 30 -15.37 -4.22 -1.08
C GLN A 30 -14.93 -3.89 -2.49
N ALA A 31 -13.79 -3.21 -2.67
CA ALA A 31 -13.20 -2.95 -3.97
C ALA A 31 -12.79 -4.26 -4.67
N GLY A 32 -12.49 -5.29 -3.89
CA GLY A 32 -12.26 -6.67 -4.33
C GLY A 32 -11.10 -6.83 -5.28
N GLY A 33 -10.91 -8.08 -5.77
CA GLY A 33 -9.89 -8.41 -6.76
C GLY A 33 -10.02 -7.73 -8.11
N GLN A 34 -11.11 -6.98 -8.37
CA GLN A 34 -11.27 -6.24 -9.64
C GLN A 34 -10.27 -5.09 -9.76
N LEU A 35 -10.07 -4.30 -8.68
CA LEU A 35 -9.08 -3.22 -8.69
C LEU A 35 -7.67 -3.76 -8.87
N GLN A 36 -7.37 -4.86 -8.21
CA GLN A 36 -6.09 -5.55 -8.30
C GLN A 36 -5.84 -6.14 -9.70
N LYS A 37 -6.88 -6.75 -10.31
CA LYS A 37 -6.84 -7.22 -11.71
C LYS A 37 -6.68 -6.10 -12.73
N ILE A 38 -7.27 -4.94 -12.46
CA ILE A 38 -7.12 -3.74 -13.28
C ILE A 38 -5.68 -3.21 -13.16
N LEU A 39 -5.13 -3.18 -11.94
CA LEU A 39 -3.78 -2.73 -11.67
C LEU A 39 -2.73 -3.58 -12.42
N SER A 40 -2.94 -4.90 -12.50
CA SER A 40 -2.02 -5.80 -13.20
C SER A 40 -2.10 -5.75 -14.74
N LYS A 41 -3.18 -5.17 -15.32
CA LYS A 41 -3.44 -5.23 -16.78
C LYS A 41 -3.27 -3.92 -17.55
N LEU A 42 -3.22 -2.74 -16.89
CA LEU A 42 -3.45 -1.45 -17.57
C LEU A 42 -2.27 -0.46 -17.51
N THR A 43 -1.04 -0.93 -17.35
CA THR A 43 0.07 -0.02 -17.02
C THR A 43 1.08 0.27 -18.14
N ASP A 44 0.77 -0.05 -19.41
CA ASP A 44 1.69 0.18 -20.56
C ASP A 44 2.10 1.65 -20.78
N ASN A 45 1.43 2.60 -20.11
CA ASN A 45 1.71 4.03 -20.23
C ASN A 45 1.76 4.64 -18.80
N PRO A 46 2.82 5.41 -18.45
CA PRO A 46 2.95 6.07 -17.16
C PRO A 46 1.73 6.94 -16.78
N LEU A 47 1.08 7.58 -17.75
CA LEU A 47 -0.12 8.38 -17.50
C LEU A 47 -1.33 7.51 -17.13
N LYS A 48 -1.52 6.35 -17.75
CA LYS A 48 -2.55 5.39 -17.36
C LYS A 48 -2.25 4.84 -15.97
N GLY A 49 -0.99 4.50 -15.70
CA GLY A 49 -0.52 4.10 -14.38
C GLY A 49 -0.81 5.15 -13.31
N PHE A 50 -0.58 6.43 -13.60
CA PHE A 50 -0.89 7.55 -12.72
C PHE A 50 -2.38 7.58 -12.33
N PHE A 51 -3.29 7.61 -13.31
CA PHE A 51 -4.73 7.63 -13.01
C PHE A 51 -5.16 6.38 -12.24
N LEU A 52 -4.58 5.24 -12.56
CA LEU A 52 -4.85 4.00 -11.87
C LEU A 52 -4.40 4.06 -10.40
N GLY A 53 -3.16 4.48 -10.14
CA GLY A 53 -2.64 4.66 -8.78
C GLY A 53 -3.45 5.66 -7.97
N LEU A 54 -3.86 6.77 -8.59
CA LEU A 54 -4.74 7.77 -7.99
C LEU A 54 -6.09 7.14 -7.59
N CYS A 55 -6.76 6.47 -8.52
CA CYS A 55 -8.07 5.86 -8.25
C CYS A 55 -7.99 4.75 -7.19
N VAL A 56 -6.99 3.86 -7.30
CA VAL A 56 -6.80 2.78 -6.33
C VAL A 56 -6.59 3.34 -4.93
N THR A 57 -5.70 4.31 -4.78
CA THR A 57 -5.39 4.91 -3.47
C THR A 57 -6.59 5.71 -2.93
N ALA A 58 -7.29 6.46 -3.78
CA ALA A 58 -8.49 7.19 -3.38
C ALA A 58 -9.60 6.26 -2.87
N VAL A 59 -9.74 5.07 -3.47
CA VAL A 59 -10.73 4.06 -3.05
C VAL A 59 -10.26 3.31 -1.80
N ILE A 60 -9.03 2.78 -1.80
CA ILE A 60 -8.48 2.01 -0.67
C ILE A 60 -8.18 2.91 0.54
N GLN A 61 -8.00 4.21 0.32
CA GLN A 61 -7.63 5.22 1.34
C GLN A 61 -6.25 4.95 1.99
N SER A 62 -5.37 4.21 1.29
CA SER A 62 -4.03 3.85 1.78
C SER A 62 -3.01 3.84 0.64
N SER A 63 -2.17 4.87 0.56
CA SER A 63 -1.04 4.90 -0.37
C SER A 63 0.05 3.89 0.00
N SER A 64 0.24 3.64 1.30
CA SER A 64 1.19 2.62 1.78
C SER A 64 0.79 1.24 1.28
N ALA A 65 -0.49 0.85 1.40
CA ALA A 65 -0.98 -0.42 0.86
C ALA A 65 -0.80 -0.49 -0.67
N THR A 66 -1.15 0.58 -1.40
CA THR A 66 -0.97 0.65 -2.85
C THR A 66 0.50 0.51 -3.26
N THR A 67 1.42 1.20 -2.60
CA THR A 67 2.85 1.14 -2.95
C THR A 67 3.49 -0.20 -2.57
N VAL A 68 3.12 -0.80 -1.44
CA VAL A 68 3.55 -2.16 -1.05
C VAL A 68 3.05 -3.19 -2.08
N MET A 69 1.80 -3.07 -2.52
CA MET A 69 1.23 -3.91 -3.58
C MET A 69 2.02 -3.77 -4.89
N VAL A 70 2.34 -2.55 -5.30
CA VAL A 70 3.15 -2.29 -6.50
C VAL A 70 4.55 -2.90 -6.38
N VAL A 71 5.21 -2.75 -5.22
CA VAL A 71 6.50 -3.41 -4.94
C VAL A 71 6.37 -4.94 -5.06
N GLY A 72 5.30 -5.53 -4.53
CA GLY A 72 5.01 -6.95 -4.67
C GLY A 72 4.76 -7.38 -6.13
N PHE A 73 4.03 -6.57 -6.91
CA PHE A 73 3.80 -6.85 -8.35
C PHE A 73 5.09 -6.79 -9.17
N VAL A 74 5.96 -5.84 -8.86
CA VAL A 74 7.27 -5.77 -9.52
C VAL A 74 8.16 -6.94 -9.10
N ASN A 75 8.11 -7.32 -7.82
CA ASN A 75 8.88 -8.46 -7.31
C ASN A 75 8.47 -9.80 -7.96
N SER A 76 7.18 -9.97 -8.18
CA SER A 76 6.64 -11.19 -8.80
C SER A 76 6.58 -11.12 -10.34
N GLY A 77 7.13 -10.08 -10.98
CA GLY A 77 7.14 -9.92 -12.44
C GLY A 77 5.75 -9.66 -13.06
N ILE A 78 4.72 -9.32 -12.26
CA ILE A 78 3.39 -8.94 -12.78
C ILE A 78 3.46 -7.56 -13.45
N MET A 79 4.33 -6.71 -12.92
CA MET A 79 4.48 -5.32 -13.34
C MET A 79 5.96 -5.01 -13.56
N GLU A 80 6.26 -4.32 -14.63
CA GLU A 80 7.62 -3.84 -14.89
C GLU A 80 7.91 -2.54 -14.12
N LEU A 81 9.19 -2.25 -13.87
CA LEU A 81 9.61 -1.07 -13.11
C LEU A 81 9.05 0.23 -13.69
N HIS A 82 9.11 0.39 -15.02
CA HIS A 82 8.63 1.62 -15.69
C HIS A 82 7.11 1.83 -15.51
N GLN A 83 6.34 0.75 -15.45
CA GLN A 83 4.89 0.79 -15.20
C GLN A 83 4.57 1.20 -13.77
N ALA A 84 5.36 0.71 -12.81
CA ALA A 84 5.21 1.00 -11.39
C ALA A 84 5.35 2.51 -11.08
N ILE A 85 6.20 3.23 -11.81
CA ILE A 85 6.49 4.65 -11.58
C ILE A 85 5.21 5.50 -11.64
N GLY A 86 4.42 5.33 -12.71
CA GLY A 86 3.16 6.05 -12.86
C GLY A 86 2.19 5.77 -11.71
N VAL A 87 2.05 4.51 -11.32
CA VAL A 87 1.15 4.09 -10.23
C VAL A 87 1.60 4.70 -8.89
N ILE A 88 2.90 4.70 -8.60
CA ILE A 88 3.47 5.29 -7.38
C ILE A 88 3.19 6.80 -7.33
N MET A 89 3.43 7.53 -8.42
CA MET A 89 3.13 8.97 -8.50
C MET A 89 1.63 9.24 -8.32
N GLY A 90 0.77 8.44 -8.95
CA GLY A 90 -0.67 8.53 -8.80
C GLY A 90 -1.14 8.26 -7.37
N SER A 91 -0.53 7.30 -6.68
CA SER A 91 -0.89 6.97 -5.30
C SER A 91 -0.63 8.15 -4.34
N ASN A 92 0.42 8.93 -4.56
CA ASN A 92 0.69 10.13 -3.75
C ASN A 92 -0.42 11.18 -3.92
N VAL A 93 -0.88 11.42 -5.16
CA VAL A 93 -2.02 12.31 -5.38
C VAL A 93 -3.31 11.72 -4.81
N GLY A 94 -3.54 10.41 -4.93
CA GLY A 94 -4.70 9.72 -4.36
C GLY A 94 -4.83 9.88 -2.84
N THR A 95 -3.72 9.97 -2.12
CA THR A 95 -3.71 10.21 -0.67
C THR A 95 -4.34 11.55 -0.29
N THR A 96 -4.30 12.54 -1.17
CA THR A 96 -4.87 13.87 -0.88
C THR A 96 -6.39 13.81 -0.70
N VAL A 97 -7.08 12.83 -1.30
CA VAL A 97 -8.52 12.61 -1.10
C VAL A 97 -8.82 12.36 0.39
N THR A 98 -7.97 11.60 1.09
CA THR A 98 -8.11 11.40 2.53
C THR A 98 -7.98 12.73 3.30
N SER A 99 -7.05 13.59 2.92
CA SER A 99 -6.90 14.92 3.54
C SER A 99 -8.16 15.77 3.41
N TRP A 100 -8.85 15.69 2.26
CA TRP A 100 -10.13 16.38 2.06
C TRP A 100 -11.26 15.80 2.91
N ILE A 101 -11.33 14.47 3.03
CA ILE A 101 -12.31 13.81 3.90
C ILE A 101 -12.09 14.25 5.36
N LEU A 102 -10.85 14.23 5.83
CA LEU A 102 -10.51 14.64 7.19
C LEU A 102 -10.75 16.13 7.44
N SER A 103 -10.57 16.99 6.43
CA SER A 103 -10.77 18.43 6.54
C SER A 103 -12.23 18.82 6.85
N LEU A 104 -13.18 17.93 6.58
CA LEU A 104 -14.58 18.13 6.97
C LEU A 104 -14.74 18.34 8.48
N SER A 105 -13.84 17.79 9.31
CA SER A 105 -13.86 17.99 10.76
C SER A 105 -13.66 19.45 11.18
N GLY A 106 -12.96 20.24 10.34
CA GLY A 106 -12.68 21.66 10.56
C GLY A 106 -13.73 22.62 10.03
N LEU A 107 -14.86 22.14 9.49
CA LEU A 107 -15.92 23.00 8.96
C LEU A 107 -16.49 23.89 10.06
N GLN A 108 -16.45 25.21 9.86
CA GLN A 108 -17.01 26.23 10.73
C GLN A 108 -18.13 26.99 10.00
N GLY A 109 -19.17 27.38 10.70
CA GLY A 109 -20.29 28.16 10.18
C GLY A 109 -21.63 27.80 10.84
N ASP A 110 -22.53 28.78 10.87
CA ASP A 110 -23.83 28.66 11.53
C ASP A 110 -24.98 28.37 10.56
N SER A 111 -24.71 28.36 9.26
CA SER A 111 -25.75 28.01 8.29
C SER A 111 -26.19 26.54 8.43
N LEU A 112 -27.46 26.26 8.23
CA LEU A 112 -28.05 24.92 8.37
C LEU A 112 -27.30 23.89 7.47
N LEU A 113 -26.91 24.30 6.26
CA LEU A 113 -26.16 23.46 5.34
C LEU A 113 -24.80 23.09 5.90
N VAL A 114 -24.06 24.06 6.47
CA VAL A 114 -22.76 23.80 7.08
C VAL A 114 -22.91 22.90 8.31
N GLN A 115 -23.93 23.16 9.13
CA GLN A 115 -24.20 22.32 10.31
C GLN A 115 -24.54 20.88 9.92
N LEU A 116 -25.31 20.66 8.86
CA LEU A 116 -25.61 19.31 8.34
C LEU A 116 -24.37 18.61 7.76
N LEU A 117 -23.45 19.36 7.17
CA LEU A 117 -22.19 18.82 6.60
C LEU A 117 -21.10 18.61 7.64
N LYS A 118 -21.26 19.11 8.88
CA LYS A 118 -20.31 18.86 9.97
C LYS A 118 -20.32 17.37 10.34
N PRO A 119 -19.15 16.70 10.42
CA PRO A 119 -19.09 15.31 10.84
C PRO A 119 -19.74 15.02 12.18
N THR A 120 -19.69 15.96 13.11
CA THR A 120 -20.36 15.85 14.41
C THR A 120 -21.88 15.68 14.30
N SER A 121 -22.49 16.18 13.22
CA SER A 121 -23.93 16.08 12.98
C SER A 121 -24.32 14.82 12.24
N PHE A 122 -23.59 14.47 11.17
CA PHE A 122 -24.03 13.35 10.32
C PHE A 122 -23.35 12.00 10.66
N SER A 123 -22.15 11.99 11.26
CA SER A 123 -21.46 10.74 11.59
C SER A 123 -22.23 9.84 12.57
N PRO A 124 -22.97 10.35 13.58
CA PRO A 124 -23.82 9.49 14.42
C PRO A 124 -24.93 8.79 13.63
N VAL A 125 -25.51 9.48 12.64
CA VAL A 125 -26.52 8.91 11.74
C VAL A 125 -25.90 7.82 10.86
N LEU A 126 -24.71 8.08 10.32
CA LEU A 126 -23.97 7.06 9.56
C LEU A 126 -23.62 5.85 10.43
N ALA A 127 -23.21 6.07 11.69
CA ALA A 127 -22.94 4.97 12.64
C ALA A 127 -24.19 4.11 12.86
N PHE A 128 -25.36 4.76 13.05
CA PHE A 128 -26.62 4.06 13.25
C PHE A 128 -27.03 3.26 12.00
N ILE A 129 -26.97 3.85 10.80
CA ILE A 129 -27.21 3.13 9.54
C ILE A 129 -26.18 2.01 9.38
N GLY A 130 -24.92 2.29 9.71
CA GLY A 130 -23.82 1.35 9.62
C GLY A 130 -24.04 0.10 10.47
N ILE A 131 -24.48 0.24 11.73
CA ILE A 131 -24.73 -0.92 12.60
C ILE A 131 -25.92 -1.74 12.08
N LEU A 132 -26.97 -1.11 11.56
CA LEU A 132 -28.09 -1.82 10.97
C LEU A 132 -27.65 -2.67 9.75
N LEU A 133 -26.80 -2.10 8.90
CA LEU A 133 -26.24 -2.82 7.74
C LEU A 133 -25.27 -3.93 8.16
N TYR A 134 -24.47 -3.69 9.21
CA TYR A 134 -23.52 -4.66 9.76
C TYR A 134 -24.22 -5.89 10.33
N MET A 135 -25.43 -5.73 10.90
CA MET A 135 -26.24 -6.84 11.42
C MET A 135 -26.97 -7.64 10.32
N CYS A 136 -26.93 -7.18 9.06
CA CYS A 136 -27.53 -7.92 7.95
C CYS A 136 -26.73 -9.21 7.65
N LYS A 137 -27.40 -10.24 7.11
CA LYS A 137 -26.74 -11.51 6.71
C LYS A 137 -25.86 -11.37 5.44
N SER A 138 -26.07 -10.36 4.62
CA SER A 138 -25.35 -10.14 3.37
C SER A 138 -23.96 -9.56 3.61
N GLU A 139 -22.91 -10.23 3.15
CA GLU A 139 -21.51 -9.77 3.28
C GLU A 139 -21.27 -8.39 2.66
N LYS A 140 -21.91 -8.09 1.52
CA LYS A 140 -21.84 -6.75 0.91
C LYS A 140 -22.41 -5.67 1.83
N LYS A 141 -23.57 -5.93 2.45
CA LYS A 141 -24.19 -4.98 3.39
C LYS A 141 -23.36 -4.82 4.64
N LYS A 142 -22.82 -5.92 5.20
CA LYS A 142 -21.88 -5.86 6.35
C LYS A 142 -20.66 -5.00 6.01
N GLY A 143 -20.05 -5.18 4.84
CA GLY A 143 -18.91 -4.38 4.42
C GLY A 143 -19.24 -2.89 4.32
N VAL A 144 -20.38 -2.52 3.71
CA VAL A 144 -20.83 -1.12 3.69
C VAL A 144 -21.10 -0.61 5.11
N GLY A 145 -21.72 -1.43 5.97
CA GLY A 145 -21.92 -1.12 7.39
C GLY A 145 -20.62 -0.82 8.11
N THR A 146 -19.60 -1.65 7.88
CA THR A 146 -18.25 -1.48 8.47
C THR A 146 -17.60 -0.17 7.99
N ILE A 147 -17.72 0.20 6.71
CA ILE A 147 -17.22 1.47 6.17
C ILE A 147 -17.87 2.65 6.89
N LEU A 148 -19.20 2.64 7.04
CA LEU A 148 -19.93 3.73 7.69
C LEU A 148 -19.59 3.86 9.18
N ILE A 149 -19.46 2.73 9.90
CA ILE A 149 -19.04 2.72 11.31
C ILE A 149 -17.59 3.22 11.42
N GLY A 150 -16.69 2.70 10.58
CA GLY A 150 -15.29 3.11 10.57
C GLY A 150 -15.13 4.61 10.33
N PHE A 151 -15.88 5.17 9.37
CA PHE A 151 -15.93 6.60 9.12
C PHE A 151 -16.42 7.39 10.35
N ALA A 152 -17.49 6.94 10.99
CA ALA A 152 -18.03 7.62 12.17
C ALA A 152 -17.05 7.58 13.36
N VAL A 153 -16.40 6.46 13.60
CA VAL A 153 -15.36 6.32 14.64
C VAL A 153 -14.16 7.22 14.34
N LEU A 154 -13.70 7.24 13.09
CA LEU A 154 -12.63 8.13 12.62
C LEU A 154 -12.94 9.59 12.89
N MET A 155 -14.13 10.06 12.51
CA MET A 155 -14.55 11.45 12.72
C MET A 155 -14.73 11.80 14.19
N THR A 156 -15.22 10.86 15.00
CA THR A 156 -15.29 11.02 16.46
C THR A 156 -13.90 11.15 17.07
N GLY A 157 -12.96 10.31 16.65
CA GLY A 157 -11.55 10.39 17.05
C GLY A 157 -10.92 11.74 16.68
N MET A 158 -11.15 12.21 15.46
CA MET A 158 -10.67 13.51 14.96
C MET A 158 -11.20 14.66 15.80
N THR A 159 -12.50 14.70 16.06
CA THR A 159 -13.14 15.73 16.89
C THR A 159 -12.60 15.69 18.32
N THR A 160 -12.43 14.48 18.90
CA THR A 160 -11.88 14.30 20.24
C THR A 160 -10.44 14.83 20.32
N MET A 161 -9.58 14.53 19.33
CA MET A 161 -8.22 15.05 19.27
C MET A 161 -8.23 16.59 19.16
N SER A 162 -9.02 17.16 18.25
CA SER A 162 -9.09 18.61 18.07
C SER A 162 -9.49 19.32 19.35
N ASN A 163 -10.51 18.82 20.06
CA ASN A 163 -10.95 19.41 21.33
C ASN A 163 -9.89 19.27 22.44
N ALA A 164 -9.19 18.12 22.48
CA ALA A 164 -8.15 17.88 23.47
C ALA A 164 -6.95 18.81 23.36
N VAL A 165 -6.63 19.25 22.12
CA VAL A 165 -5.46 20.13 21.84
C VAL A 165 -5.79 21.62 21.95
N LEU A 166 -7.06 22.06 21.97
CA LEU A 166 -7.44 23.46 22.07
C LEU A 166 -6.74 24.21 23.20
N PRO A 167 -6.58 23.67 24.43
CA PRO A 167 -5.87 24.38 25.51
C PRO A 167 -4.41 24.71 25.19
N LEU A 168 -3.78 24.00 24.23
CA LEU A 168 -2.39 24.25 23.82
C LEU A 168 -2.18 25.62 23.18
N GLN A 169 -3.22 26.24 22.64
CA GLN A 169 -3.15 27.60 22.08
C GLN A 169 -2.60 28.64 23.08
N ASN A 170 -2.83 28.41 24.37
CA ASN A 170 -2.40 29.29 25.44
C ASN A 170 -1.02 28.93 26.06
N GLU A 171 -0.38 27.87 25.58
CA GLU A 171 0.88 27.37 26.10
C GLU A 171 2.06 27.98 25.31
N ALA A 172 2.85 28.80 25.95
CA ALA A 172 3.98 29.52 25.31
C ALA A 172 5.00 28.58 24.67
N TRP A 173 5.26 27.41 25.28
CA TRP A 173 6.17 26.41 24.74
C TRP A 173 5.65 25.82 23.41
N PHE A 174 4.34 25.59 23.30
CA PHE A 174 3.72 25.08 22.11
C PHE A 174 3.80 26.07 20.95
N THR A 175 3.48 27.34 21.20
CA THR A 175 3.61 28.41 20.21
C THR A 175 5.06 28.54 19.73
N SER A 176 6.03 28.53 20.69
CA SER A 176 7.45 28.62 20.36
C SER A 176 7.95 27.43 19.54
N LEU A 177 7.40 26.21 19.75
CA LEU A 177 7.73 25.03 18.97
C LEU A 177 7.33 25.19 17.50
N PHE A 178 6.10 25.67 17.23
CA PHE A 178 5.65 25.90 15.85
C PHE A 178 6.36 27.07 15.18
N THR A 179 6.78 28.08 15.94
CA THR A 179 7.68 29.13 15.43
C THR A 179 9.02 28.55 14.96
N ARG A 180 9.59 27.57 15.67
CA ARG A 180 10.81 26.89 15.23
C ARG A 180 10.58 26.04 13.97
N PHE A 181 9.42 25.41 13.83
CA PHE A 181 9.07 24.62 12.64
C PHE A 181 8.81 25.49 11.39
N SER A 182 8.77 26.81 11.54
CA SER A 182 8.81 27.74 10.39
C SER A 182 10.17 27.71 9.67
N ASN A 183 11.23 27.13 10.30
CA ASN A 183 12.43 26.76 9.56
C ASN A 183 12.09 25.59 8.62
N PRO A 184 12.23 25.78 7.29
CA PRO A 184 11.75 24.79 6.32
C PRO A 184 12.40 23.42 6.46
N LEU A 185 13.70 23.37 6.74
CA LEU A 185 14.43 22.09 6.90
C LEU A 185 13.97 21.33 8.14
N LEU A 186 13.76 22.05 9.24
CA LEU A 186 13.28 21.45 10.49
C LEU A 186 11.83 20.95 10.34
N GLY A 187 10.97 21.71 9.67
CA GLY A 187 9.59 21.31 9.38
C GLY A 187 9.54 20.02 8.54
N VAL A 188 10.34 19.95 7.47
CA VAL A 188 10.47 18.74 6.63
C VAL A 188 10.96 17.55 7.45
N LEU A 189 11.99 17.75 8.27
CA LEU A 189 12.54 16.67 9.12
C LEU A 189 11.49 16.14 10.09
N VAL A 190 10.75 17.01 10.77
CA VAL A 190 9.70 16.62 11.73
C VAL A 190 8.58 15.88 11.01
N GLY A 191 8.09 16.39 9.87
CA GLY A 191 7.07 15.73 9.08
C GLY A 191 7.51 14.33 8.61
N ALA A 192 8.77 14.20 8.15
CA ALA A 192 9.33 12.94 7.70
C ALA A 192 9.47 11.93 8.85
N LEU A 193 9.99 12.35 10.00
CA LEU A 193 10.18 11.49 11.18
C LEU A 193 8.83 11.01 11.73
N VAL A 194 7.88 11.91 11.94
CA VAL A 194 6.56 11.57 12.48
C VAL A 194 5.85 10.57 11.55
N THR A 195 5.84 10.84 10.26
CA THR A 195 5.19 9.95 9.29
C THR A 195 5.93 8.63 9.15
N GLY A 196 7.27 8.64 9.15
CA GLY A 196 8.08 7.43 9.08
C GLY A 196 7.89 6.50 10.28
N ILE A 197 7.69 7.07 11.50
CA ILE A 197 7.39 6.31 12.72
C ILE A 197 5.96 5.74 12.66
N ILE A 198 4.97 6.57 12.31
CA ILE A 198 3.55 6.17 12.23
C ILE A 198 3.31 5.25 11.04
N GLN A 199 4.11 5.35 9.97
CA GLN A 199 3.97 4.64 8.70
C GLN A 199 2.63 4.89 7.98
N SER A 200 1.98 6.01 8.28
CA SER A 200 0.72 6.44 7.69
C SER A 200 0.70 7.95 7.48
N SER A 201 0.77 8.39 6.23
CA SER A 201 0.67 9.80 5.87
C SER A 201 -0.71 10.38 6.17
N SER A 202 -1.77 9.59 5.93
CA SER A 202 -3.14 10.01 6.27
C SER A 202 -3.30 10.27 7.77
N ALA A 203 -2.72 9.41 8.63
CA ALA A 203 -2.71 9.63 10.08
C ALA A 203 -1.91 10.88 10.46
N SER A 204 -0.74 11.07 9.87
CA SER A 204 0.11 12.22 10.14
C SER A 204 -0.55 13.54 9.71
N VAL A 205 -1.20 13.56 8.55
CA VAL A 205 -1.99 14.71 8.07
C VAL A 205 -3.17 14.97 9.00
N GLY A 206 -3.90 13.94 9.43
CA GLY A 206 -5.01 14.06 10.36
C GLY A 206 -4.59 14.65 11.71
N ILE A 207 -3.43 14.25 12.26
CA ILE A 207 -2.86 14.85 13.47
C ILE A 207 -2.57 16.34 13.24
N LEU A 208 -1.96 16.70 12.10
CA LEU A 208 -1.68 18.11 11.78
C LEU A 208 -2.97 18.92 11.64
N GLN A 209 -4.01 18.37 11.02
CA GLN A 209 -5.33 18.99 10.91
C GLN A 209 -6.01 19.14 12.28
N ALA A 210 -5.91 18.15 13.17
CA ALA A 210 -6.41 18.29 14.54
C ALA A 210 -5.68 19.41 15.30
N LEU A 211 -4.36 19.48 15.18
CA LEU A 211 -3.54 20.52 15.79
C LEU A 211 -3.84 21.92 15.22
N SER A 212 -4.24 22.03 13.94
CA SER A 212 -4.58 23.33 13.33
C SER A 212 -5.78 23.98 14.02
N ALA A 213 -6.65 23.21 14.68
CA ALA A 213 -7.77 23.74 15.47
C ALA A 213 -7.33 24.66 16.60
N THR A 214 -6.06 24.60 17.06
CA THR A 214 -5.50 25.52 18.05
C THR A 214 -5.34 26.96 17.54
N GLY A 215 -5.39 27.20 16.22
CA GLY A 215 -5.14 28.50 15.61
C GLY A 215 -3.69 29.01 15.73
N VAL A 216 -2.75 28.18 16.21
CA VAL A 216 -1.33 28.53 16.36
C VAL A 216 -0.51 28.21 15.11
N ILE A 217 -0.94 27.20 14.35
CA ILE A 217 -0.21 26.71 13.18
C ILE A 217 -0.42 27.67 12.01
N THR A 218 0.67 28.15 11.42
CA THR A 218 0.65 28.99 10.22
C THR A 218 0.93 28.18 8.96
N TYR A 219 0.63 28.75 7.77
CA TYR A 219 1.06 28.15 6.49
C TYR A 219 2.58 27.96 6.47
N GLY A 220 3.35 28.89 7.03
CA GLY A 220 4.81 28.82 7.07
C GLY A 220 5.35 27.60 7.81
N SER A 221 4.68 27.16 8.88
CA SER A 221 5.06 25.95 9.62
C SER A 221 4.43 24.67 9.03
N ALA A 222 3.21 24.75 8.50
CA ALA A 222 2.51 23.58 7.98
C ALA A 222 3.07 23.08 6.63
N ILE A 223 3.40 23.98 5.71
CA ILE A 223 3.90 23.64 4.37
C ILE A 223 5.12 22.69 4.44
N PRO A 224 6.20 23.01 5.16
CA PRO A 224 7.36 22.12 5.21
C PRO A 224 7.06 20.81 5.95
N ILE A 225 6.19 20.82 6.96
CA ILE A 225 5.75 19.59 7.64
C ILE A 225 5.03 18.67 6.65
N ILE A 226 4.09 19.19 5.85
CA ILE A 226 3.37 18.43 4.84
C ILE A 226 4.33 17.84 3.78
N MET A 227 5.30 18.62 3.33
CA MET A 227 6.34 18.12 2.42
C MET A 227 7.12 16.96 3.05
N GLY A 228 7.50 17.10 4.32
CA GLY A 228 8.19 16.04 5.06
C GLY A 228 7.35 14.78 5.23
N GLN A 229 6.04 14.91 5.47
CA GLN A 229 5.13 13.75 5.58
C GLN A 229 5.16 12.88 4.33
N ASN A 230 5.29 13.46 3.13
CA ASN A 230 5.42 12.70 1.89
C ASN A 230 6.74 11.88 1.83
N ILE A 231 7.86 12.44 2.30
CA ILE A 231 9.12 11.69 2.42
C ILE A 231 8.97 10.54 3.43
N GLY A 232 8.35 10.81 4.59
CA GLY A 232 8.13 9.80 5.62
C GLY A 232 7.30 8.61 5.15
N THR A 233 6.37 8.80 4.22
CA THR A 233 5.57 7.73 3.62
C THR A 233 6.42 6.70 2.89
N CYS A 234 7.59 7.10 2.36
CA CYS A 234 8.47 6.19 1.62
C CYS A 234 9.08 5.08 2.49
N VAL A 235 9.14 5.26 3.81
CA VAL A 235 9.68 4.27 4.76
C VAL A 235 8.95 2.94 4.62
N THR A 236 7.63 2.95 4.47
CA THR A 236 6.83 1.72 4.33
C THR A 236 7.21 0.94 3.06
N ALA A 237 7.35 1.63 1.93
CA ALA A 237 7.77 1.00 0.67
C ALA A 237 9.21 0.46 0.76
N LEU A 238 10.12 1.21 1.39
CA LEU A 238 11.50 0.77 1.59
C LEU A 238 11.58 -0.47 2.48
N LEU A 239 10.87 -0.48 3.60
CA LEU A 239 10.79 -1.65 4.49
C LEU A 239 10.21 -2.87 3.77
N SER A 240 9.15 -2.68 2.99
CA SER A 240 8.53 -3.77 2.22
C SER A 240 9.44 -4.31 1.12
N SER A 241 10.42 -3.54 0.65
CA SER A 241 11.35 -3.94 -0.40
C SER A 241 12.57 -4.73 0.12
N VAL A 242 12.75 -4.84 1.45
CA VAL A 242 13.83 -5.64 2.05
C VAL A 242 13.64 -7.10 1.68
N GLY A 243 14.70 -7.74 1.17
CA GLY A 243 14.64 -9.11 0.67
C GLY A 243 13.92 -9.30 -0.67
N ALA A 244 13.50 -8.22 -1.34
CA ALA A 244 12.91 -8.28 -2.67
C ALA A 244 13.99 -8.29 -3.77
N ASN A 245 13.57 -8.68 -4.99
CA ASN A 245 14.40 -8.59 -6.17
C ASN A 245 14.79 -7.12 -6.48
N LYS A 246 15.75 -6.93 -7.37
CA LYS A 246 16.30 -5.60 -7.71
C LYS A 246 15.25 -4.62 -8.18
N ASN A 247 14.33 -5.07 -9.07
CA ASN A 247 13.33 -4.19 -9.65
C ASN A 247 12.31 -3.74 -8.60
N ALA A 248 11.92 -4.59 -7.68
CA ALA A 248 11.08 -4.22 -6.54
C ALA A 248 11.75 -3.22 -5.60
N ARG A 249 13.04 -3.41 -5.31
CA ARG A 249 13.85 -2.44 -4.55
C ARG A 249 13.99 -1.11 -5.29
N ARG A 250 14.19 -1.15 -6.63
CA ARG A 250 14.20 0.04 -7.50
C ARG A 250 12.88 0.78 -7.46
N ALA A 251 11.74 0.08 -7.46
CA ALA A 251 10.42 0.70 -7.33
C ALA A 251 10.26 1.46 -6.00
N ALA A 252 10.72 0.89 -4.89
CA ALA A 252 10.73 1.58 -3.59
C ALA A 252 11.67 2.81 -3.60
N MET A 253 12.82 2.73 -4.27
CA MET A 253 13.74 3.86 -4.42
C MET A 253 13.16 4.96 -5.31
N VAL A 254 12.44 4.62 -6.38
CA VAL A 254 11.72 5.61 -7.20
C VAL A 254 10.72 6.40 -6.35
N HIS A 255 9.98 5.74 -5.46
CA HIS A 255 9.07 6.43 -4.53
C HIS A 255 9.81 7.46 -3.66
N LEU A 256 10.97 7.06 -3.12
CA LEU A 256 11.82 7.95 -2.32
C LEU A 256 12.35 9.12 -3.16
N TYR A 257 12.89 8.85 -4.34
CA TYR A 257 13.45 9.89 -5.21
C TYR A 257 12.40 10.89 -5.67
N PHE A 258 11.23 10.40 -6.06
CA PHE A 258 10.11 11.26 -6.42
C PHE A 258 9.79 12.26 -5.30
N ASN A 259 9.68 11.77 -4.05
CA ASN A 259 9.35 12.63 -2.92
C ASN A 259 10.52 13.55 -2.52
N ILE A 260 11.77 13.08 -2.50
CA ILE A 260 12.93 13.92 -2.16
C ILE A 260 13.13 15.03 -3.21
N ILE A 261 13.07 14.68 -4.50
CA ILE A 261 13.25 15.64 -5.59
C ILE A 261 12.08 16.64 -5.60
N GLY A 262 10.84 16.15 -5.47
CA GLY A 262 9.66 16.99 -5.35
C GLY A 262 9.76 17.98 -4.20
N VAL A 263 10.06 17.50 -2.99
CA VAL A 263 10.26 18.35 -1.82
C VAL A 263 11.39 19.36 -2.04
N SER A 264 12.50 18.94 -2.63
CA SER A 264 13.63 19.85 -2.92
C SER A 264 13.23 20.97 -3.88
N ILE A 265 12.55 20.63 -4.98
CA ILE A 265 12.08 21.62 -5.96
C ILE A 265 11.14 22.63 -5.30
N PHE A 266 10.19 22.17 -4.49
CA PHE A 266 9.23 23.05 -3.83
C PHE A 266 9.86 23.82 -2.67
N LEU A 267 10.77 23.21 -1.91
CA LEU A 267 11.48 23.89 -0.85
C LEU A 267 12.26 25.09 -1.40
N PHE A 268 13.09 24.87 -2.42
CA PHE A 268 13.86 25.95 -3.03
C PHE A 268 12.98 26.92 -3.84
N GLY A 269 12.01 26.42 -4.61
CA GLY A 269 11.12 27.21 -5.45
C GLY A 269 10.20 28.10 -4.62
N PHE A 270 9.43 27.51 -3.69
CA PHE A 270 8.47 28.24 -2.86
C PHE A 270 9.15 29.24 -1.93
N TYR A 271 10.18 28.81 -1.19
CA TYR A 271 10.86 29.71 -0.25
C TYR A 271 11.75 30.73 -0.96
N GLY A 272 12.32 30.37 -2.12
CA GLY A 272 13.01 31.33 -2.97
C GLY A 272 12.07 32.42 -3.49
N LEU A 273 10.89 32.04 -3.97
CA LEU A 273 9.85 33.00 -4.37
C LEU A 273 9.34 33.81 -3.18
N ASN A 274 9.11 33.18 -2.04
CA ASN A 274 8.66 33.87 -0.85
C ASN A 274 9.68 34.91 -0.33
N ALA A 275 10.97 34.64 -0.48
CA ALA A 275 12.01 35.58 -0.11
C ALA A 275 11.98 36.88 -0.95
N VAL A 276 11.46 36.81 -2.20
CA VAL A 276 11.31 37.96 -3.11
C VAL A 276 9.91 38.57 -2.99
N CYS A 277 8.86 37.73 -3.02
CA CYS A 277 7.47 38.20 -3.09
C CYS A 277 6.83 38.48 -1.72
N HIS A 278 7.42 37.98 -0.62
CA HIS A 278 6.93 38.16 0.76
C HIS A 278 5.44 37.79 0.88
N PHE A 279 5.08 36.55 0.55
CA PHE A 279 3.68 36.11 0.55
C PHE A 279 3.04 36.29 1.93
N ALA A 280 2.06 37.16 2.02
CA ALA A 280 1.39 37.52 3.27
C ALA A 280 0.72 36.31 3.96
N PHE A 281 0.17 35.36 3.16
CA PHE A 281 -0.52 34.18 3.68
C PHE A 281 0.39 33.24 4.48
N VAL A 282 1.71 33.26 4.28
CA VAL A 282 2.66 32.39 4.99
C VAL A 282 2.56 32.59 6.51
N ASN A 283 2.28 33.81 6.95
CA ASN A 283 2.15 34.17 8.36
C ASN A 283 0.72 34.03 8.90
N THR A 284 -0.25 33.70 8.05
CA THR A 284 -1.62 33.49 8.51
C THR A 284 -1.81 32.07 9.03
N THR A 285 -2.77 31.89 9.94
CA THR A 285 -3.13 30.58 10.49
C THR A 285 -3.72 29.68 9.40
N ILE A 286 -3.35 28.39 9.44
CA ILE A 286 -3.87 27.38 8.51
C ILE A 286 -4.99 26.58 9.17
N GLU A 287 -6.07 26.39 8.47
CA GLU A 287 -7.18 25.53 8.86
C GLU A 287 -7.05 24.14 8.23
N ALA A 288 -7.86 23.17 8.67
CA ALA A 288 -7.81 21.79 8.16
C ALA A 288 -7.97 21.69 6.63
N TRP A 289 -8.88 22.49 6.03
CA TRP A 289 -9.03 22.55 4.57
C TRP A 289 -7.81 23.19 3.86
N GLY A 290 -7.15 24.15 4.50
CA GLY A 290 -5.90 24.74 3.98
C GLY A 290 -4.79 23.71 3.91
N ILE A 291 -4.69 22.81 4.91
CA ILE A 291 -3.76 21.68 4.91
C ILE A 291 -4.08 20.74 3.72
N ALA A 292 -5.36 20.43 3.47
CA ALA A 292 -5.77 19.60 2.34
C ALA A 292 -5.40 20.25 1.00
N ILE A 293 -5.57 21.58 0.84
CA ILE A 293 -5.15 22.33 -0.35
C ILE A 293 -3.64 22.22 -0.54
N VAL A 294 -2.86 22.57 0.48
CA VAL A 294 -1.38 22.53 0.39
C VAL A 294 -0.92 21.12 0.01
N HIS A 295 -1.47 20.09 0.65
CA HIS A 295 -1.15 18.70 0.35
C HIS A 295 -1.48 18.33 -1.09
N SER A 296 -2.67 18.74 -1.60
CA SER A 296 -3.08 18.49 -2.98
C SER A 296 -2.22 19.25 -3.99
N VAL A 297 -2.02 20.53 -3.79
CA VAL A 297 -1.23 21.38 -4.68
C VAL A 297 0.20 20.85 -4.79
N PHE A 298 0.83 20.51 -3.65
CA PHE A 298 2.16 19.94 -3.64
C PHE A 298 2.24 18.64 -4.45
N ASN A 299 1.36 17.64 -4.17
CA ASN A 299 1.41 16.34 -4.84
C ASN A 299 1.07 16.43 -6.34
N ILE A 300 0.08 17.24 -6.71
CA ILE A 300 -0.30 17.43 -8.12
C ILE A 300 0.86 18.10 -8.89
N LEU A 301 1.39 19.21 -8.38
CA LEU A 301 2.46 19.92 -9.06
C LEU A 301 3.75 19.10 -9.10
N ALA A 302 4.12 18.40 -8.01
CA ALA A 302 5.27 17.49 -8.02
C ALA A 302 5.10 16.40 -9.10
N THR A 303 3.90 15.85 -9.24
CA THR A 303 3.61 14.86 -10.29
C THR A 303 3.67 15.48 -11.69
N VAL A 304 3.04 16.63 -11.91
CA VAL A 304 3.06 17.30 -13.22
C VAL A 304 4.50 17.62 -13.66
N ILE A 305 5.35 18.03 -12.72
CA ILE A 305 6.76 18.33 -13.01
C ILE A 305 7.57 17.07 -13.26
N LEU A 306 7.39 16.01 -12.46
CA LEU A 306 8.26 14.83 -12.48
C LEU A 306 7.77 13.68 -13.36
N LEU A 307 6.48 13.61 -13.72
CA LEU A 307 5.94 12.55 -14.57
C LEU A 307 6.59 12.51 -15.96
N PRO A 308 6.90 13.65 -16.64
CA PRO A 308 7.66 13.66 -17.89
C PRO A 308 9.09 13.10 -17.74
N PHE A 309 9.62 13.10 -16.51
CA PHE A 309 10.96 12.60 -16.18
C PHE A 309 10.93 11.19 -15.55
N ALA A 310 9.85 10.44 -15.72
CA ALA A 310 9.70 9.07 -15.18
C ALA A 310 10.89 8.17 -15.57
N THR A 311 11.33 8.19 -16.83
CA THR A 311 12.53 7.48 -17.29
C THR A 311 13.82 7.96 -16.62
N GLY A 312 13.90 9.22 -16.21
CA GLY A 312 15.02 9.74 -15.42
C GLY A 312 15.07 9.15 -14.02
N LEU A 313 13.92 9.04 -13.36
CA LEU A 313 13.78 8.39 -12.04
C LEU A 313 14.11 6.89 -12.11
N GLU A 314 13.69 6.22 -13.17
CA GLU A 314 14.03 4.82 -13.43
C GLU A 314 15.56 4.65 -13.55
N LYS A 315 16.21 5.46 -14.40
CA LYS A 315 17.67 5.42 -14.55
C LYS A 315 18.41 5.70 -13.24
N LEU A 316 17.91 6.65 -12.44
CA LEU A 316 18.47 6.95 -11.12
C LEU A 316 18.36 5.74 -10.18
N ALA A 317 17.23 5.04 -10.19
CA ALA A 317 17.04 3.83 -9.40
C ALA A 317 17.93 2.68 -9.86
N ILE A 318 18.14 2.52 -11.19
CA ILE A 318 19.07 1.52 -11.75
C ILE A 318 20.52 1.86 -11.39
N LEU A 319 20.89 3.14 -11.41
CA LEU A 319 22.23 3.57 -11.03
C LEU A 319 22.56 3.26 -9.57
N THR A 320 21.59 3.41 -8.67
CA THR A 320 21.77 3.17 -7.23
C THR A 320 21.66 1.70 -6.85
N ILE A 321 20.91 0.91 -7.63
CA ILE A 321 20.78 -0.53 -7.46
C ILE A 321 21.18 -1.18 -8.80
N PRO A 322 22.46 -1.43 -9.03
CA PRO A 322 22.96 -1.97 -10.31
C PRO A 322 22.53 -3.43 -10.51
N ASP A 323 22.58 -3.89 -11.75
CA ASP A 323 22.36 -5.29 -12.08
C ASP A 323 23.51 -6.15 -11.52
N SER A 324 23.16 -7.22 -10.81
CA SER A 324 24.06 -8.30 -10.41
C SER A 324 23.43 -9.64 -10.84
N PRO A 325 24.21 -10.66 -11.14
CA PRO A 325 23.66 -11.98 -11.42
C PRO A 325 23.01 -12.53 -10.14
N GLU A 326 21.70 -12.45 -10.05
CA GLU A 326 20.92 -13.15 -9.01
C GLU A 326 20.37 -14.45 -9.60
N LYS A 327 20.42 -15.52 -8.80
CA LYS A 327 19.69 -16.74 -9.09
C LYS A 327 18.21 -16.45 -8.84
N GLU A 328 17.37 -16.54 -9.87
CA GLU A 328 15.92 -16.51 -9.77
C GLU A 328 15.45 -17.81 -9.11
N GLU A 329 15.40 -17.88 -7.79
CA GLU A 329 14.73 -18.94 -7.07
C GLU A 329 13.32 -18.48 -6.70
N PHE A 330 12.28 -19.06 -7.31
CA PHE A 330 10.87 -18.94 -6.94
C PHE A 330 10.30 -17.51 -6.77
N ALA A 331 10.67 -16.58 -7.63
CA ALA A 331 10.17 -15.19 -7.62
C ALA A 331 8.63 -15.06 -7.75
N LEU A 332 7.93 -16.16 -8.12
CA LEU A 332 6.49 -16.18 -8.34
C LEU A 332 5.65 -16.10 -7.06
N LEU A 333 6.17 -16.54 -5.91
CA LEU A 333 5.46 -16.64 -4.63
C LEU A 333 6.00 -15.60 -3.64
N ASP A 334 5.47 -14.39 -3.69
CA ASP A 334 5.87 -13.30 -2.80
C ASP A 334 4.89 -13.17 -1.63
N ASP A 335 5.40 -13.30 -0.39
CA ASP A 335 4.61 -13.15 0.85
C ASP A 335 3.93 -11.76 0.96
N ARG A 336 4.42 -10.73 0.26
CA ARG A 336 3.78 -9.39 0.21
C ARG A 336 2.43 -9.42 -0.47
N LEU A 337 2.25 -10.34 -1.44
CA LEU A 337 0.97 -10.55 -2.13
C LEU A 337 -0.10 -11.15 -1.21
N LEU A 338 0.28 -11.75 -0.08
CA LEU A 338 -0.66 -12.25 0.92
C LEU A 338 -1.56 -11.14 1.50
N ASN A 339 -1.15 -9.88 1.39
CA ASN A 339 -1.98 -8.73 1.74
C ASN A 339 -3.03 -8.42 0.67
N THR A 340 -2.93 -9.03 -0.51
CA THR A 340 -3.86 -8.91 -1.65
C THR A 340 -4.32 -10.30 -2.10
N PRO A 341 -5.22 -10.97 -1.36
CA PRO A 341 -5.51 -12.39 -1.52
C PRO A 341 -5.91 -12.80 -2.94
N ALA A 342 -6.69 -12.00 -3.64
CA ALA A 342 -7.11 -12.31 -5.00
C ALA A 342 -5.94 -12.40 -6.00
N VAL A 343 -4.90 -11.55 -5.82
CA VAL A 343 -3.68 -11.59 -6.64
C VAL A 343 -2.80 -12.76 -6.21
N ALA A 344 -2.70 -13.02 -4.90
CA ALA A 344 -1.97 -14.16 -4.36
C ALA A 344 -2.52 -15.49 -4.90
N VAL A 345 -3.86 -15.65 -4.96
CA VAL A 345 -4.52 -16.83 -5.55
C VAL A 345 -4.18 -16.97 -7.04
N GLU A 346 -4.22 -15.87 -7.80
CA GLU A 346 -3.91 -15.91 -9.23
C GLU A 346 -2.44 -16.28 -9.48
N ARG A 347 -1.53 -15.81 -8.63
CA ARG A 347 -0.12 -16.20 -8.70
C ARG A 347 0.14 -17.64 -8.30
N ALA A 348 -0.51 -18.10 -7.24
CA ALA A 348 -0.46 -19.51 -6.87
C ALA A 348 -0.98 -20.41 -8.00
N ARG A 349 -2.05 -19.98 -8.70
CA ARG A 349 -2.58 -20.67 -9.87
C ARG A 349 -1.59 -20.73 -11.03
N ALA A 350 -0.91 -19.60 -11.33
CA ALA A 350 0.11 -19.56 -12.37
C ALA A 350 1.30 -20.48 -12.04
N ALA A 351 1.80 -20.44 -10.80
CA ALA A 351 2.87 -21.33 -10.34
C ALA A 351 2.46 -22.81 -10.35
N THR A 352 1.20 -23.12 -10.00
CA THR A 352 0.64 -24.48 -10.12
C THR A 352 0.58 -24.93 -11.58
N ALA A 353 0.28 -24.03 -12.52
CA ALA A 353 0.30 -24.36 -13.95
C ALA A 353 1.72 -24.64 -14.46
N GLU A 354 2.73 -23.92 -13.97
CA GLU A 354 4.15 -24.20 -14.28
C GLU A 354 4.58 -25.55 -13.72
N MET A 355 4.22 -25.85 -12.46
CA MET A 355 4.42 -27.16 -11.85
C MET A 355 3.79 -28.30 -12.67
N ALA A 356 2.55 -28.09 -13.14
CA ALA A 356 1.84 -29.04 -13.98
C ALA A 356 2.57 -29.31 -15.31
N GLU A 357 3.15 -28.25 -15.91
CA GLU A 357 3.92 -28.41 -17.15
C GLU A 357 5.22 -29.17 -16.93
N LEU A 358 5.92 -28.93 -15.81
CA LEU A 358 7.10 -29.72 -15.44
C LEU A 358 6.74 -31.19 -15.22
N ALA A 359 5.68 -31.49 -14.49
CA ALA A 359 5.20 -32.85 -14.29
C ALA A 359 4.83 -33.52 -15.63
N ARG A 360 4.13 -32.80 -16.53
CA ARG A 360 3.79 -33.29 -17.88
C ARG A 360 5.03 -33.63 -18.71
N VAL A 361 6.04 -32.77 -18.69
CA VAL A 361 7.31 -33.00 -19.40
C VAL A 361 8.00 -34.24 -18.84
N GLY A 362 8.08 -34.37 -17.51
CA GLY A 362 8.65 -35.53 -16.83
C GLY A 362 7.94 -36.85 -17.25
N VAL A 363 6.60 -36.85 -17.31
CA VAL A 363 5.82 -38.01 -17.79
C VAL A 363 6.24 -38.41 -19.21
N VAL A 364 6.27 -37.46 -20.14
CA VAL A 364 6.61 -37.73 -21.54
C VAL A 364 8.04 -38.27 -21.69
N GLN A 365 8.97 -37.71 -20.94
CA GLN A 365 10.39 -38.14 -20.92
C GLN A 365 10.53 -39.56 -20.33
N ALA A 366 9.87 -39.82 -19.18
CA ALA A 366 9.88 -41.13 -18.56
C ALA A 366 9.23 -42.22 -19.48
N MET A 367 8.16 -41.88 -20.17
CA MET A 367 7.55 -42.79 -21.18
C MET A 367 8.52 -43.08 -22.32
N SER A 368 9.35 -42.15 -22.76
CA SER A 368 10.35 -42.40 -23.79
C SER A 368 11.46 -43.34 -23.33
N LEU A 369 11.82 -43.35 -22.04
CA LEU A 369 12.78 -44.25 -21.43
C LEU A 369 12.31 -45.71 -21.44
N THR A 370 11.00 -45.98 -21.47
CA THR A 370 10.47 -47.35 -21.58
C THR A 370 10.74 -47.97 -22.94
N HIS A 371 10.93 -47.16 -23.99
CA HIS A 371 11.24 -47.64 -25.34
C HIS A 371 12.74 -47.79 -25.54
N LYS A 372 13.54 -46.86 -25.07
CA LYS A 372 14.99 -46.89 -25.15
C LYS A 372 15.57 -46.22 -23.91
N TRP A 373 16.33 -46.97 -23.13
CA TRP A 373 16.99 -46.42 -21.94
C TRP A 373 18.13 -45.47 -22.33
N ASP A 374 18.14 -44.31 -21.69
CA ASP A 374 19.19 -43.28 -21.80
C ASP A 374 19.47 -42.71 -20.41
N ASP A 375 20.69 -42.92 -19.91
CA ASP A 375 21.08 -42.48 -18.55
C ASP A 375 21.04 -40.94 -18.41
N SER A 376 21.35 -40.19 -19.47
CA SER A 376 21.28 -38.75 -19.46
C SER A 376 19.85 -38.21 -19.36
N LEU A 377 18.91 -38.87 -20.03
CA LEU A 377 17.49 -38.55 -19.96
C LEU A 377 16.88 -38.95 -18.61
N ALA A 378 17.31 -40.09 -18.06
CA ALA A 378 16.89 -40.54 -16.73
C ALA A 378 17.34 -39.52 -15.63
N GLN A 379 18.56 -38.99 -15.76
CA GLN A 379 19.05 -37.94 -14.86
C GLN A 379 18.20 -36.65 -14.98
N LYS A 380 17.83 -36.24 -16.19
CA LYS A 380 16.94 -35.07 -16.39
C LYS A 380 15.58 -35.25 -15.75
N VAL A 381 14.98 -36.46 -15.87
CA VAL A 381 13.68 -36.74 -15.22
C VAL A 381 13.77 -36.57 -13.71
N ARG A 382 14.89 -37.00 -13.08
CA ARG A 382 15.12 -36.79 -11.64
C ARG A 382 15.26 -35.32 -11.28
N GLU A 383 15.99 -34.54 -12.08
CA GLU A 383 16.17 -33.11 -11.86
C GLU A 383 14.85 -32.34 -12.02
N GLU A 384 13.96 -32.80 -12.89
CA GLU A 384 12.61 -32.21 -13.06
C GLU A 384 11.69 -32.60 -11.90
N GLU A 385 11.78 -33.80 -11.37
CA GLU A 385 11.06 -34.24 -10.18
C GLU A 385 11.47 -33.43 -8.94
N GLU A 386 12.78 -33.24 -8.71
CA GLU A 386 13.27 -32.37 -7.63
C GLU A 386 12.73 -30.92 -7.73
N LYS A 387 12.49 -30.43 -8.95
CA LYS A 387 11.86 -29.12 -9.13
C LYS A 387 10.38 -29.16 -8.78
N VAL A 388 9.66 -30.19 -9.19
CA VAL A 388 8.22 -30.36 -8.87
C VAL A 388 8.02 -30.44 -7.35
N ASP A 389 8.89 -31.19 -6.65
CA ASP A 389 8.88 -31.30 -5.19
C ASP A 389 9.09 -29.92 -4.51
N LYS A 390 10.07 -29.14 -4.98
CA LYS A 390 10.28 -27.75 -4.50
C LYS A 390 9.08 -26.85 -4.77
N TYR A 391 8.38 -27.02 -5.91
CA TYR A 391 7.15 -26.30 -6.18
C TYR A 391 6.03 -26.66 -5.21
N GLU A 392 5.89 -27.95 -4.88
CA GLU A 392 4.87 -28.43 -3.94
C GLU A 392 5.08 -27.81 -2.55
N ASP A 393 6.30 -27.91 -2.02
CA ASP A 393 6.66 -27.35 -0.71
C ASP A 393 6.42 -25.83 -0.65
N ALA A 394 6.89 -25.09 -1.67
CA ALA A 394 6.76 -23.64 -1.72
C ALA A 394 5.29 -23.21 -1.86
N LEU A 395 4.54 -23.83 -2.78
CA LEU A 395 3.12 -23.57 -3.00
C LEU A 395 2.27 -23.97 -1.78
N GLY A 396 2.53 -25.14 -1.19
CA GLY A 396 1.84 -25.62 -0.02
C GLY A 396 1.98 -24.65 1.15
N THR A 397 3.21 -24.24 1.46
CA THR A 397 3.49 -23.25 2.49
C THR A 397 2.81 -21.92 2.21
N TYR A 398 2.88 -21.43 0.97
CA TYR A 398 2.26 -20.16 0.55
C TYR A 398 0.74 -20.19 0.64
N LEU A 399 0.10 -21.26 0.15
CA LEU A 399 -1.36 -21.45 0.17
C LEU A 399 -1.90 -21.58 1.61
N VAL A 400 -1.16 -22.24 2.51
CA VAL A 400 -1.49 -22.32 3.93
C VAL A 400 -1.45 -20.93 4.58
N LYS A 401 -0.40 -20.14 4.33
CA LYS A 401 -0.34 -18.73 4.79
C LYS A 401 -1.49 -17.92 4.22
N LEU A 402 -1.82 -18.11 2.95
CA LEU A 402 -2.91 -17.41 2.27
C LEU A 402 -4.27 -17.77 2.85
N SER A 403 -4.51 -19.04 3.19
CA SER A 403 -5.77 -19.50 3.80
C SER A 403 -6.08 -18.86 5.13
N SER A 404 -5.07 -18.37 5.86
CA SER A 404 -5.23 -17.64 7.12
C SER A 404 -5.65 -16.18 6.94
N ARG A 405 -5.68 -15.67 5.70
CA ARG A 405 -6.08 -14.29 5.39
C ARG A 405 -7.58 -14.18 5.12
N GLU A 406 -8.14 -13.01 5.42
CA GLU A 406 -9.52 -12.72 5.01
C GLU A 406 -9.61 -12.62 3.48
N MET A 407 -10.41 -13.47 2.86
CA MET A 407 -10.57 -13.54 1.41
C MET A 407 -12.04 -13.75 1.01
N SER A 408 -12.35 -13.59 -0.27
CA SER A 408 -13.67 -13.91 -0.80
C SER A 408 -13.93 -15.42 -0.76
N HIS A 409 -15.21 -15.83 -0.72
CA HIS A 409 -15.58 -17.25 -0.76
C HIS A 409 -15.02 -17.95 -2.02
N ALA A 410 -15.00 -17.26 -3.15
CA ALA A 410 -14.47 -17.80 -4.41
C ALA A 410 -12.94 -18.01 -4.34
N ASP A 411 -12.21 -17.07 -3.72
CA ASP A 411 -10.76 -17.20 -3.53
C ASP A 411 -10.44 -18.34 -2.56
N SER A 412 -11.18 -18.45 -1.46
CA SER A 412 -11.02 -19.54 -0.48
C SER A 412 -11.25 -20.92 -1.13
N GLN A 413 -12.27 -21.03 -1.98
CA GLN A 413 -12.51 -22.27 -2.74
C GLN A 413 -11.37 -22.57 -3.71
N SER A 414 -10.83 -21.55 -4.37
CA SER A 414 -9.68 -21.70 -5.27
C SER A 414 -8.43 -22.17 -4.51
N VAL A 415 -8.14 -21.61 -3.33
CA VAL A 415 -7.02 -22.04 -2.48
C VAL A 415 -7.14 -23.52 -2.12
N ASN A 416 -8.33 -23.96 -1.67
CA ASN A 416 -8.55 -25.36 -1.34
C ASN A 416 -8.36 -26.27 -2.57
N THR A 417 -8.85 -25.88 -3.74
CA THR A 417 -8.64 -26.64 -4.98
C THR A 417 -7.16 -26.73 -5.32
N LEU A 418 -6.41 -25.63 -5.23
CA LEU A 418 -4.98 -25.59 -5.53
C LEU A 418 -4.18 -26.48 -4.58
N LEU A 419 -4.48 -26.48 -3.27
CA LEU A 419 -3.82 -27.35 -2.28
C LEU A 419 -3.91 -28.84 -2.64
N HIS A 420 -5.07 -29.30 -3.13
CA HIS A 420 -5.21 -30.67 -3.59
C HIS A 420 -4.48 -30.90 -4.93
N THR A 421 -4.55 -29.94 -5.83
CA THR A 421 -3.97 -30.05 -7.18
C THR A 421 -2.45 -30.17 -7.16
N ILE A 422 -1.75 -29.41 -6.27
CA ILE A 422 -0.28 -29.49 -6.17
C ILE A 422 0.17 -30.88 -5.70
N SER A 423 -0.50 -31.44 -4.71
CA SER A 423 -0.18 -32.80 -4.23
C SER A 423 -0.47 -33.87 -5.29
N ASP A 424 -1.47 -33.68 -6.16
CA ASP A 424 -1.73 -34.62 -7.28
C ASP A 424 -0.59 -34.52 -8.33
N PHE A 425 -0.07 -33.34 -8.64
CA PHE A 425 1.04 -33.20 -9.59
C PHE A 425 2.36 -33.75 -9.02
N GLU A 426 2.64 -33.53 -7.74
CA GLU A 426 3.79 -34.17 -7.06
C GLU A 426 3.68 -35.69 -7.15
N ARG A 427 2.54 -36.28 -6.79
CA ARG A 427 2.34 -37.74 -6.88
C ARG A 427 2.53 -38.30 -8.28
N ILE A 428 2.09 -37.59 -9.31
CA ILE A 428 2.32 -37.98 -10.71
C ILE A 428 3.82 -38.00 -11.00
N SER A 429 4.57 -36.96 -10.57
CA SER A 429 6.00 -36.87 -10.77
C SER A 429 6.77 -37.92 -9.97
N CYS A 430 6.44 -38.14 -8.72
CA CYS A 430 7.04 -39.16 -7.83
C CYS A 430 6.83 -40.60 -8.33
N LEU A 431 5.62 -40.92 -8.86
CA LEU A 431 5.35 -42.24 -9.45
C LEU A 431 6.25 -42.56 -10.65
N LEU A 432 6.67 -41.57 -11.43
CA LEU A 432 7.57 -41.76 -12.57
C LEU A 432 8.98 -42.14 -12.14
N TYR A 433 9.45 -41.61 -11.00
CA TYR A 433 10.75 -41.92 -10.43
C TYR A 433 10.77 -43.31 -9.76
N THR A 434 9.67 -43.72 -9.13
CA THR A 434 9.54 -45.00 -8.42
C THR A 434 9.14 -46.16 -9.30
N SER A 435 8.81 -45.90 -10.58
CA SER A 435 8.53 -46.99 -11.53
C SER A 435 9.77 -47.88 -11.73
N PRO A 436 9.66 -49.19 -11.49
CA PRO A 436 10.82 -50.08 -11.60
C PRO A 436 11.38 -50.03 -13.03
N SER A 437 12.70 -49.77 -13.12
CA SER A 437 13.45 -49.83 -14.36
C SER A 437 13.24 -51.21 -15.02
N PRO A 438 13.18 -51.31 -16.37
CA PRO A 438 13.18 -52.61 -17.05
C PRO A 438 14.33 -53.55 -16.61
N ARG A 439 15.42 -52.99 -16.06
CA ARG A 439 16.53 -53.75 -15.45
C ARG A 439 16.15 -54.37 -14.12
N ASP A 440 15.31 -53.70 -13.31
CA ASP A 440 14.88 -54.21 -12.00
C ASP A 440 13.88 -55.37 -12.15
N LEU A 441 13.12 -55.36 -13.22
CA LEU A 441 12.21 -56.45 -13.60
C LEU A 441 12.94 -57.68 -14.16
N SER A 442 14.19 -57.54 -14.65
CA SER A 442 14.98 -58.63 -15.19
C SER A 442 15.76 -59.43 -14.13
N THR A 443 15.91 -58.91 -12.92
CA THR A 443 16.64 -59.55 -11.79
C THR A 443 15.74 -60.36 -10.86
N SER A 444 14.43 -60.36 -11.08
CA SER A 444 13.43 -61.13 -10.30
C SER A 444 12.94 -62.42 -10.97
N ARG A 445 13.79 -63.06 -11.78
CA ARG A 445 13.58 -64.42 -12.27
C ARG A 445 14.73 -65.35 -11.85
#